data_e1937081a091f6b46ecd1596df02960c
#
_entry.id   e1937081a091f6b46ecd1596df02960c
#
_cell.length_a   1.000
_cell.length_b   1.000
_cell.length_c   1.000
_cell.angle_alpha   90.00
_cell.angle_beta   90.00
_cell.angle_gamma   90.00
#
_symmetry.space_group_name_H-M   'P 1'
#
loop_
_entity.id
_entity.type
_entity.pdbx_description
1 polymer ?
#
loop_
_entity_poly.entity_id
_entity_poly.type
_entity_poly.pdbx_seq_one_letter_code
_entity_poly.pdbx_strand_id
1 'polypeptide(L)'
;VQAYDANTAKINVVQSFSVAQRGTITALTDGTTVTPDFAAANNFSLTIGGNRTLANPTNLTAGQSGVIVITQDGTGSRTLAYGSYWKFASGTAPTLTTTASAVDVLVYYVESSTRITARLIADTK
;
A
#
# COMPACT_ATOMS: atom_id res chain seq x y z
N VAL A 1 -9.41 -30.47 21.86
CA VAL A 1 -9.07 -29.17 22.43
C VAL A 1 -7.68 -28.76 21.96
N GLN A 2 -7.59 -27.58 21.36
CA GLN A 2 -6.30 -27.05 20.94
C GLN A 2 -5.52 -26.57 22.17
N ALA A 3 -4.23 -26.94 22.24
CA ALA A 3 -3.38 -26.50 23.32
C ALA A 3 -3.16 -24.99 23.27
N TYR A 4 -3.04 -24.36 24.43
CA TYR A 4 -2.69 -22.94 24.52
C TYR A 4 -1.27 -22.72 23.99
N ASP A 5 -1.13 -21.75 23.10
CA ASP A 5 0.16 -21.30 22.59
C ASP A 5 0.34 -19.81 22.93
N ALA A 6 1.35 -19.51 23.75
CA ALA A 6 1.63 -18.15 24.19
C ALA A 6 2.08 -17.23 23.03
N ASN A 7 2.52 -17.78 21.90
CA ASN A 7 2.98 -17.03 20.75
C ASN A 7 1.87 -16.75 19.72
N THR A 8 0.70 -17.34 19.90
CA THR A 8 -0.41 -17.16 18.98
C THR A 8 -1.23 -15.93 19.39
N ALA A 9 -1.47 -15.03 18.45
CA ALA A 9 -2.38 -13.91 18.67
C ALA A 9 -3.80 -14.44 18.90
N LYS A 10 -4.50 -13.87 19.86
CA LYS A 10 -5.85 -14.28 20.23
C LYS A 10 -6.85 -13.27 19.71
N ILE A 11 -7.97 -13.77 19.20
CA ILE A 11 -9.11 -12.95 18.84
C ILE A 11 -9.99 -12.72 20.07
N ASN A 12 -10.75 -11.64 20.07
CA ASN A 12 -11.78 -11.31 21.08
C ASN A 12 -11.23 -11.06 22.50
N VAL A 13 -9.94 -10.79 22.65
CA VAL A 13 -9.35 -10.37 23.93
C VAL A 13 -8.40 -9.21 23.71
N VAL A 14 -8.28 -8.35 24.71
CA VAL A 14 -7.26 -7.29 24.68
C VAL A 14 -5.90 -7.91 24.88
N GLN A 15 -4.96 -7.59 24.01
CA GLN A 15 -3.59 -8.10 24.08
C GLN A 15 -2.60 -6.94 24.06
N SER A 16 -1.54 -7.08 24.85
CA SER A 16 -0.40 -6.17 24.84
C SER A 16 0.85 -6.92 24.38
N PHE A 17 1.60 -6.31 23.50
CA PHE A 17 2.85 -6.85 22.99
C PHE A 17 4.02 -6.09 23.59
N SER A 18 4.97 -6.81 24.18
CA SER A 18 6.15 -6.20 24.82
C SER A 18 7.22 -5.76 23.83
N VAL A 19 7.10 -6.18 22.57
CA VAL A 19 8.02 -5.79 21.49
C VAL A 19 7.23 -5.23 20.31
N ALA A 20 7.90 -4.49 19.44
CA ALA A 20 7.26 -3.89 18.28
C ALA A 20 6.67 -4.94 17.34
N GLN A 21 5.44 -4.71 16.91
CA GLN A 21 4.79 -5.50 15.87
C GLN A 21 5.10 -4.87 14.52
N ARG A 22 5.61 -5.67 13.58
CA ARG A 22 6.04 -5.19 12.26
C ARG A 22 5.35 -5.95 11.16
N GLY A 23 4.79 -5.21 10.18
CA GLY A 23 4.32 -5.82 8.95
C GLY A 23 5.48 -6.04 7.98
N THR A 24 5.43 -7.14 7.25
CA THR A 24 6.37 -7.40 6.15
C THR A 24 6.16 -6.37 5.05
N ILE A 25 7.25 -5.91 4.43
CA ILE A 25 7.19 -5.06 3.24
C ILE A 25 7.32 -5.98 2.02
N THR A 26 6.29 -6.00 1.17
CA THR A 26 6.28 -6.80 -0.06
C THR A 26 6.59 -5.92 -1.25
N ALA A 27 7.64 -6.27 -2.01
CA ALA A 27 7.96 -5.58 -3.25
C ALA A 27 6.96 -5.95 -4.34
N LEU A 28 6.36 -4.93 -4.95
CA LEU A 28 5.49 -5.12 -6.11
C LEU A 28 6.33 -5.21 -7.38
N THR A 29 5.91 -6.07 -8.30
CA THR A 29 6.56 -6.20 -9.61
C THR A 29 6.15 -5.03 -10.49
N ASP A 30 7.13 -4.31 -11.02
CA ASP A 30 6.88 -3.21 -11.96
C ASP A 30 6.34 -3.76 -13.30
N GLY A 31 5.45 -3.02 -13.90
CA GLY A 31 4.82 -3.35 -15.18
C GLY A 31 3.80 -2.29 -15.55
N THR A 32 3.25 -2.37 -16.75
CA THR A 32 2.24 -1.40 -17.24
C THR A 32 1.07 -1.28 -16.26
N THR A 33 0.63 -2.41 -15.71
CA THR A 33 -0.42 -2.49 -14.67
C THR A 33 0.15 -3.22 -13.47
N VAL A 34 0.07 -2.61 -12.30
CA VAL A 34 0.54 -3.17 -11.03
C VAL A 34 -0.68 -3.49 -10.18
N THR A 35 -0.84 -4.76 -9.81
CA THR A 35 -1.99 -5.23 -9.02
C THR A 35 -1.50 -5.77 -7.67
N PRO A 36 -1.62 -5.00 -6.59
CA PRO A 36 -1.24 -5.48 -5.27
C PRO A 36 -2.20 -6.59 -4.79
N ASP A 37 -1.66 -7.58 -4.11
CA ASP A 37 -2.45 -8.55 -3.37
C ASP A 37 -2.47 -8.15 -1.90
N PHE A 38 -3.60 -7.66 -1.42
CA PHE A 38 -3.74 -7.18 -0.06
C PHE A 38 -3.83 -8.30 0.99
N ALA A 39 -3.90 -9.56 0.56
CA ALA A 39 -3.70 -10.68 1.46
C ALA A 39 -2.21 -10.93 1.78
N ALA A 40 -1.30 -10.45 0.94
CA ALA A 40 0.14 -10.73 1.08
C ALA A 40 0.81 -9.87 2.15
N ALA A 41 0.40 -8.62 2.32
CA ALA A 41 1.00 -7.69 3.27
C ALA A 41 0.11 -6.46 3.47
N ASN A 42 0.48 -5.63 4.45
CA ASN A 42 -0.09 -4.29 4.62
C ASN A 42 0.80 -3.21 4.00
N ASN A 43 2.09 -3.48 3.89
CA ASN A 43 3.08 -2.53 3.40
C ASN A 43 3.72 -3.05 2.12
N PHE A 44 3.85 -2.17 1.15
CA PHE A 44 4.40 -2.51 -0.16
C PHE A 44 5.44 -1.49 -0.59
N SER A 45 6.33 -1.90 -1.49
CA SER A 45 7.23 -1.01 -2.19
C SER A 45 7.08 -1.21 -3.70
N LEU A 46 7.28 -0.15 -4.47
CA LEU A 46 7.19 -0.18 -5.92
C LEU A 46 8.17 0.81 -6.52
N THR A 47 9.05 0.34 -7.39
CA THR A 47 9.88 1.22 -8.21
C THR A 47 9.33 1.20 -9.63
N ILE A 48 8.93 2.37 -10.14
CA ILE A 48 8.30 2.48 -11.45
C ILE A 48 9.32 2.89 -12.52
N GLY A 49 9.41 2.07 -13.58
CA GLY A 49 10.29 2.32 -14.72
C GLY A 49 9.57 2.86 -15.96
N GLY A 50 8.34 3.32 -15.81
CA GLY A 50 7.51 3.89 -16.87
C GLY A 50 6.22 4.45 -16.31
N ASN A 51 5.36 4.95 -17.18
CA ASN A 51 4.01 5.35 -16.79
C ASN A 51 3.20 4.09 -16.46
N ARG A 52 2.61 4.05 -15.27
CA ARG A 52 1.98 2.83 -14.72
C ARG A 52 0.55 3.10 -14.28
N THR A 53 -0.20 2.01 -14.11
CA THR A 53 -1.52 2.03 -13.45
C THR A 53 -1.44 1.15 -12.20
N LEU A 54 -1.74 1.73 -11.06
CA LEU A 54 -1.98 0.99 -9.83
C LEU A 54 -3.43 0.50 -9.86
N ALA A 55 -3.60 -0.76 -10.22
CA ALA A 55 -4.92 -1.36 -10.39
C ALA A 55 -5.63 -1.54 -9.04
N ASN A 56 -6.90 -1.89 -9.10
CA ASN A 56 -7.64 -2.30 -7.92
C ASN A 56 -6.96 -3.53 -7.31
N PRO A 57 -6.57 -3.48 -6.02
CA PRO A 57 -5.95 -4.63 -5.38
C PRO A 57 -6.87 -5.84 -5.32
N THR A 58 -6.27 -7.02 -5.20
CA THR A 58 -7.00 -8.26 -4.91
C THR A 58 -7.09 -8.47 -3.40
N ASN A 59 -8.09 -9.27 -2.98
CA ASN A 59 -8.27 -9.70 -1.59
C ASN A 59 -8.42 -8.54 -0.58
N LEU A 60 -9.20 -7.53 -0.94
CA LEU A 60 -9.48 -6.43 -0.03
C LEU A 60 -10.32 -6.91 1.15
N THR A 61 -9.90 -6.51 2.34
CA THR A 61 -10.67 -6.72 3.57
C THR A 61 -10.81 -5.38 4.30
N ALA A 62 -12.04 -5.00 4.62
CA ALA A 62 -12.32 -3.76 5.34
C ALA A 62 -11.52 -3.69 6.66
N GLY A 63 -10.96 -2.53 6.94
CA GLY A 63 -10.16 -2.30 8.14
C GLY A 63 -8.66 -2.43 7.94
N GLN A 64 -8.21 -2.97 6.80
CA GLN A 64 -6.78 -3.02 6.50
C GLN A 64 -6.25 -1.62 6.21
N SER A 65 -5.08 -1.32 6.72
CA SER A 65 -4.37 -0.08 6.44
C SER A 65 -2.88 -0.35 6.28
N GLY A 66 -2.20 0.55 5.61
CA GLY A 66 -0.77 0.44 5.38
C GLY A 66 -0.27 1.50 4.43
N VAL A 67 0.86 1.23 3.81
CA VAL A 67 1.51 2.15 2.89
C VAL A 67 2.03 1.43 1.65
N ILE A 68 2.11 2.17 0.54
CA ILE A 68 2.86 1.77 -0.64
C ILE A 68 3.92 2.84 -0.87
N VAL A 69 5.18 2.48 -0.74
CA VAL A 69 6.31 3.37 -1.02
C VAL A 69 6.60 3.30 -2.51
N ILE A 70 6.48 4.44 -3.21
CA ILE A 70 6.61 4.51 -4.67
C ILE A 70 7.87 5.31 -4.99
N THR A 71 8.78 4.68 -5.73
CA THR A 71 10.07 5.28 -6.09
C THR A 71 10.14 5.45 -7.60
N GLN A 72 10.53 6.66 -8.04
CA GLN A 72 10.89 6.91 -9.44
C GLN A 72 12.17 6.14 -9.78
N ASP A 73 12.30 5.70 -11.02
CA ASP A 73 13.57 5.15 -11.50
C ASP A 73 14.64 6.27 -11.67
N GLY A 74 15.82 5.90 -12.14
CA GLY A 74 16.91 6.86 -12.35
C GLY A 74 16.67 7.85 -13.51
N THR A 75 15.60 7.68 -14.29
CA THR A 75 15.20 8.61 -15.35
C THR A 75 14.18 9.64 -14.83
N GLY A 76 13.26 9.21 -13.96
CA GLY A 76 12.19 10.06 -13.47
C GLY A 76 11.09 10.31 -14.51
N SER A 77 10.26 11.30 -14.24
CA SER A 77 9.13 11.72 -15.10
C SER A 77 8.06 10.62 -15.31
N ARG A 78 7.99 9.65 -14.43
CA ARG A 78 6.99 8.57 -14.50
C ARG A 78 5.71 9.00 -13.82
N THR A 79 4.58 8.61 -14.39
CA THR A 79 3.24 8.90 -13.87
C THR A 79 2.56 7.64 -13.37
N LEU A 80 1.59 7.84 -12.47
CA LEU A 80 0.79 6.74 -11.92
C LEU A 80 -0.69 7.09 -12.07
N ALA A 81 -1.43 6.22 -12.74
CA ALA A 81 -2.89 6.23 -12.74
C ALA A 81 -3.40 5.21 -11.70
N TYR A 82 -4.68 5.29 -11.36
CA TYR A 82 -5.27 4.48 -10.29
C TYR A 82 -6.54 3.79 -10.76
N GLY A 83 -6.76 2.57 -10.30
CA GLY A 83 -8.01 1.86 -10.51
C GLY A 83 -9.18 2.52 -9.76
N SER A 84 -10.40 2.10 -10.09
CA SER A 84 -11.63 2.74 -9.62
C SER A 84 -11.89 2.62 -8.12
N TYR A 85 -11.26 1.67 -7.42
CA TYR A 85 -11.43 1.50 -5.97
C TYR A 85 -10.67 2.56 -5.15
N TRP A 86 -9.64 3.15 -5.73
CA TRP A 86 -8.83 4.18 -5.08
C TRP A 86 -9.58 5.50 -5.04
N LYS A 87 -9.80 6.03 -3.84
CA LYS A 87 -10.51 7.29 -3.61
C LYS A 87 -9.59 8.29 -2.93
N PHE A 88 -9.57 9.50 -3.46
CA PHE A 88 -8.71 10.57 -3.00
C PHE A 88 -9.53 11.79 -2.62
N ALA A 89 -8.93 12.69 -1.84
CA ALA A 89 -9.57 13.92 -1.41
C ALA A 89 -10.13 14.69 -2.61
N SER A 90 -11.39 15.12 -2.51
CA SER A 90 -12.12 15.84 -3.57
C SER A 90 -12.21 15.09 -4.91
N GLY A 91 -12.01 13.78 -4.89
CA GLY A 91 -12.04 12.95 -6.10
C GLY A 91 -10.87 13.20 -7.06
N THR A 92 -9.82 13.87 -6.60
CA THR A 92 -8.66 14.20 -7.44
C THR A 92 -7.50 13.26 -7.15
N ALA A 93 -7.12 12.46 -8.16
CA ALA A 93 -5.96 11.59 -8.05
C ALA A 93 -4.67 12.40 -7.88
N PRO A 94 -3.78 12.03 -6.97
CA PRO A 94 -2.55 12.75 -6.75
C PRO A 94 -1.56 12.55 -7.90
N THR A 95 -0.68 13.55 -8.08
CA THR A 95 0.43 13.48 -9.03
C THR A 95 1.70 13.13 -8.27
N LEU A 96 2.45 12.13 -8.77
CA LEU A 96 3.74 11.76 -8.20
C LEU A 96 4.77 12.88 -8.39
N THR A 97 5.74 12.92 -7.46
CA THR A 97 6.97 13.68 -7.67
C THR A 97 7.74 13.06 -8.84
N THR A 98 8.11 13.86 -9.82
CA THR A 98 8.67 13.36 -11.09
C THR A 98 10.20 13.39 -11.16
N THR A 99 10.87 13.92 -10.15
CA THR A 99 12.34 13.92 -10.08
C THR A 99 12.87 12.49 -10.08
N ALA A 100 13.97 12.26 -10.79
CA ALA A 100 14.64 10.96 -10.79
C ALA A 100 14.93 10.49 -9.35
N SER A 101 14.66 9.23 -9.09
CA SER A 101 14.84 8.58 -7.76
C SER A 101 14.00 9.18 -6.62
N ALA A 102 13.05 10.06 -6.92
CA ALA A 102 12.15 10.62 -5.90
C ALA A 102 11.29 9.53 -5.26
N VAL A 103 11.00 9.71 -3.98
CA VAL A 103 10.20 8.76 -3.20
C VAL A 103 8.95 9.45 -2.69
N ASP A 104 7.80 8.87 -3.02
CA ASP A 104 6.50 9.25 -2.48
C ASP A 104 5.92 8.09 -1.67
N VAL A 105 5.07 8.39 -0.71
CA VAL A 105 4.41 7.37 0.11
C VAL A 105 2.90 7.50 -0.06
N LEU A 106 2.26 6.45 -0.56
CA LEU A 106 0.81 6.34 -0.65
C LEU A 106 0.28 5.66 0.60
N VAL A 107 -0.38 6.41 1.47
CA VAL A 107 -1.02 5.89 2.68
C VAL A 107 -2.44 5.49 2.34
N TYR A 108 -2.90 4.33 2.79
CA TYR A 108 -4.24 3.84 2.45
C TYR A 108 -4.98 3.25 3.65
N TYR A 109 -6.29 3.26 3.54
CA TYR A 109 -7.23 2.57 4.42
C TYR A 109 -8.33 1.91 3.60
N VAL A 110 -8.56 0.61 3.80
CA VAL A 110 -9.60 -0.15 3.11
C VAL A 110 -10.92 0.01 3.86
N GLU A 111 -11.87 0.69 3.25
CA GLU A 111 -13.20 0.90 3.84
C GLU A 111 -14.16 -0.25 3.56
N SER A 112 -14.04 -0.85 2.36
CA SER A 112 -14.87 -1.98 1.92
C SER A 112 -14.14 -2.79 0.87
N SER A 113 -14.73 -3.87 0.38
CA SER A 113 -14.15 -4.70 -0.68
C SER A 113 -13.96 -3.97 -2.01
N THR A 114 -14.51 -2.74 -2.16
CA THR A 114 -14.46 -1.96 -3.41
C THR A 114 -14.09 -0.50 -3.19
N ARG A 115 -13.65 -0.12 -1.98
CA ARG A 115 -13.35 1.26 -1.67
C ARG A 115 -12.14 1.39 -0.77
N ILE A 116 -11.16 2.14 -1.24
CA ILE A 116 -9.89 2.43 -0.53
C ILE A 116 -9.73 3.94 -0.47
N THR A 117 -9.65 4.50 0.73
CA THR A 117 -9.28 5.91 0.89
C THR A 117 -7.76 6.00 0.96
N ALA A 118 -7.17 6.88 0.16
CA ALA A 118 -5.73 7.01 0.08
C ALA A 118 -5.29 8.48 0.01
N ARG A 119 -4.06 8.71 0.43
CA ARG A 119 -3.40 10.02 0.37
C ARG A 119 -1.93 9.84 0.02
N LEU A 120 -1.43 10.70 -0.84
CA LEU A 120 -0.02 10.72 -1.21
C LEU A 120 0.74 11.73 -0.34
N ILE A 121 1.85 11.26 0.26
CA ILE A 121 2.85 12.12 0.88
C ILE A 121 3.99 12.21 -0.12
N ALA A 122 4.11 13.35 -0.77
CA ALA A 122 5.02 13.54 -1.89
C ALA A 122 6.41 13.98 -1.44
N ASP A 123 7.41 13.62 -2.22
CA ASP A 123 8.80 14.10 -2.11
C ASP A 123 9.38 13.89 -0.70
N THR A 124 9.31 12.66 -0.21
CA THR A 124 9.88 12.31 1.09
C THR A 124 11.39 12.20 0.99
N LYS A 125 12.13 13.06 1.72
CA LYS A 125 13.61 13.10 1.72
C LYS A 125 14.18 13.79 2.95
#